data_67ac784d0d37ba712ebc1113d0d3959c
#
_entry.id   67ac784d0d37ba712ebc1113d0d3959c
#
_cell.length_a   1.000
_cell.length_b   1.000
_cell.length_c   1.000
_cell.angle_alpha   90.00
_cell.angle_beta   90.00
_cell.angle_gamma   90.00
#
_symmetry.space_group_name_H-M   'P 1'
#
loop_
_entity.id
_entity.type
_entity.pdbx_description
1 polymer ?
#
loop_
_entity_poly.entity_id
_entity_poly.type
_entity_poly.pdbx_seq_one_letter_code
_entity_poly.pdbx_strand_id
1 'polypeptide(L)'
;MAMPSPPLTDRRLVFVLGKGGVGKTTVAAALALGLADRGHRTLLIEVAAETRTAAVFGTAPPQDAPVEVRPGLFALSVDAERATQEYLSIQLKVRPLVEMMSRSRAFHQVTQAAPGLAELVTLGKIWDLATAVRDGRPVWDRLVVDAPATGHGLALLQAAASVRDLAGSGPISDQADAIERVVRHPAATGVVVVAIPEELAITEAAEAVALMHQRDLPVACAVANAVRTSPFGPGDADALRAVLADPAAGPAERAAAGAALATVDGAAHDAREVRALGDGCALPVAVLPVVPDLAPGSGGIERLSAVLMADPALGGADAS
;
A
#
# COMPACT_ATOMS: atom_id res chain seq x y z
N MET A 1 19.43 3.23 24.07
CA MET A 1 18.06 3.68 23.76
C MET A 1 17.98 3.82 22.24
N ALA A 2 17.18 3.02 21.57
CA ALA A 2 16.96 3.17 20.14
C ALA A 2 16.27 4.54 19.89
N MET A 3 16.77 5.31 18.93
CA MET A 3 16.11 6.55 18.48
C MET A 3 14.70 6.19 18.01
N PRO A 4 13.67 6.97 18.35
CA PRO A 4 12.33 6.73 17.80
C PRO A 4 12.40 6.77 16.27
N SER A 5 11.71 5.84 15.62
CA SER A 5 11.62 5.83 14.16
C SER A 5 10.91 7.11 13.69
N PRO A 6 11.37 7.72 12.58
CA PRO A 6 10.73 8.93 12.08
C PRO A 6 9.28 8.63 11.64
N PRO A 7 8.43 9.68 11.57
CA PRO A 7 7.11 9.60 10.99
C PRO A 7 7.11 8.88 9.64
N LEU A 8 6.01 8.21 9.29
CA LEU A 8 5.90 7.52 8.00
C LEU A 8 6.12 8.48 6.82
N THR A 9 5.60 9.69 6.93
CA THR A 9 5.72 10.75 5.90
C THR A 9 7.16 11.23 5.66
N ASP A 10 8.06 10.98 6.61
CA ASP A 10 9.48 11.35 6.50
C ASP A 10 10.32 10.21 5.90
N ARG A 11 9.77 9.00 5.85
CA ARG A 11 10.48 7.84 5.26
C ARG A 11 10.48 7.93 3.76
N ARG A 12 11.62 7.60 3.17
CA ARG A 12 11.82 7.72 1.73
C ARG A 12 11.06 6.67 0.93
N LEU A 13 10.92 5.46 1.44
CA LEU A 13 10.30 4.32 0.77
C LEU A 13 9.17 3.77 1.63
N VAL A 14 7.96 3.77 1.09
CA VAL A 14 6.77 3.25 1.77
C VAL A 14 6.16 2.14 0.95
N PHE A 15 6.02 0.96 1.54
CA PHE A 15 5.27 -0.16 0.96
C PHE A 15 3.86 -0.20 1.53
N VAL A 16 2.86 -0.32 0.66
CA VAL A 16 1.46 -0.49 1.04
C VAL A 16 1.05 -1.93 0.77
N LEU A 17 0.80 -2.69 1.83
CA LEU A 17 0.44 -4.10 1.81
C LEU A 17 -0.98 -4.31 2.32
N GLY A 18 -1.53 -5.47 2.07
CA GLY A 18 -2.85 -5.92 2.55
C GLY A 18 -3.43 -6.97 1.63
N LYS A 19 -4.53 -7.59 2.05
CA LYS A 19 -5.27 -8.60 1.27
C LYS A 19 -5.76 -8.05 -0.07
N GLY A 20 -6.11 -8.93 -1.00
CA GLY A 20 -6.81 -8.54 -2.24
C GLY A 20 -8.16 -7.87 -1.93
N GLY A 21 -8.44 -6.73 -2.58
CA GLY A 21 -9.74 -6.05 -2.44
C GLY A 21 -9.87 -5.03 -1.31
N VAL A 22 -8.92 -4.93 -0.37
CA VAL A 22 -9.00 -3.99 0.77
C VAL A 22 -8.73 -2.52 0.40
N GLY A 23 -8.41 -2.21 -0.86
CA GLY A 23 -8.17 -0.84 -1.33
C GLY A 23 -6.73 -0.35 -1.20
N LYS A 24 -5.73 -1.25 -1.26
CA LYS A 24 -4.30 -0.88 -1.25
C LYS A 24 -3.95 0.22 -2.24
N THR A 25 -4.35 0.04 -3.50
CA THR A 25 -4.12 1.02 -4.58
C THR A 25 -4.70 2.39 -4.25
N THR A 26 -5.88 2.44 -3.66
CA THR A 26 -6.53 3.69 -3.21
C THR A 26 -5.72 4.35 -2.10
N VAL A 27 -5.29 3.57 -1.09
CA VAL A 27 -4.48 4.09 0.02
C VAL A 27 -3.11 4.55 -0.47
N ALA A 28 -2.44 3.76 -1.33
CA ALA A 28 -1.15 4.13 -1.92
C ALA A 28 -1.25 5.42 -2.76
N ALA A 29 -2.31 5.56 -3.56
CA ALA A 29 -2.57 6.75 -4.35
C ALA A 29 -2.86 7.98 -3.48
N ALA A 30 -3.68 7.84 -2.43
CA ALA A 30 -3.98 8.90 -1.48
C ALA A 30 -2.73 9.36 -0.72
N LEU A 31 -1.90 8.42 -0.26
CA LEU A 31 -0.64 8.70 0.41
C LEU A 31 0.34 9.41 -0.52
N ALA A 32 0.52 8.91 -1.74
CA ALA A 32 1.43 9.50 -2.70
C ALA A 32 1.01 10.92 -3.12
N LEU A 33 -0.29 11.15 -3.30
CA LEU A 33 -0.84 12.48 -3.57
C LEU A 33 -0.56 13.43 -2.41
N GLY A 34 -0.84 13.02 -1.17
CA GLY A 34 -0.62 13.88 0.00
C GLY A 34 0.86 14.22 0.24
N LEU A 35 1.78 13.32 -0.09
CA LEU A 35 3.22 13.60 -0.06
C LEU A 35 3.62 14.61 -1.14
N ALA A 36 3.05 14.50 -2.35
CA ALA A 36 3.27 15.46 -3.42
C ALA A 36 2.71 16.85 -3.10
N ASP A 37 1.51 16.92 -2.52
CA ASP A 37 0.88 18.17 -2.08
C ASP A 37 1.67 18.90 -0.98
N ARG A 38 2.49 18.14 -0.21
CA ARG A 38 3.47 18.69 0.75
C ARG A 38 4.79 19.14 0.11
N GLY A 39 4.88 19.14 -1.21
CA GLY A 39 6.03 19.63 -1.97
C GLY A 39 7.13 18.59 -2.21
N HIS A 40 6.89 17.31 -1.88
CA HIS A 40 7.83 16.24 -2.18
C HIS A 40 7.68 15.75 -3.63
N ARG A 41 8.80 15.60 -4.34
CA ARG A 41 8.81 14.90 -5.62
C ARG A 41 8.56 13.40 -5.38
N THR A 42 7.33 12.97 -5.59
CA THR A 42 6.84 11.65 -5.19
C THR A 42 6.66 10.73 -6.38
N LEU A 43 7.12 9.48 -6.26
CA LEU A 43 6.90 8.41 -7.22
C LEU A 43 5.97 7.34 -6.62
N LEU A 44 4.83 7.13 -7.25
CA LEU A 44 3.94 6.00 -6.99
C LEU A 44 4.32 4.85 -7.92
N ILE A 45 4.70 3.71 -7.33
CA ILE A 45 5.07 2.51 -8.06
C ILE A 45 3.98 1.46 -7.85
N GLU A 46 3.35 1.03 -8.93
CA GLU A 46 2.41 -0.09 -8.93
C GLU A 46 3.14 -1.37 -9.36
N VAL A 47 3.14 -2.37 -8.48
CA VAL A 47 3.69 -3.69 -8.80
C VAL A 47 2.55 -4.60 -9.23
N ALA A 48 2.23 -4.57 -10.53
CA ALA A 48 1.14 -5.36 -11.11
C ALA A 48 1.32 -5.53 -12.63
N ALA A 49 0.78 -6.63 -13.16
CA ALA A 49 0.69 -6.86 -14.61
C ALA A 49 -0.39 -5.97 -15.26
N GLU A 50 -1.43 -5.60 -14.51
CA GLU A 50 -2.51 -4.72 -14.96
C GLU A 50 -2.52 -3.44 -14.12
N THR A 51 -2.57 -2.30 -14.79
CA THR A 51 -2.47 -0.98 -14.15
C THR A 51 -3.82 -0.51 -13.61
N ARG A 52 -3.89 -0.30 -12.29
CA ARG A 52 -5.07 0.23 -11.57
C ARG A 52 -4.91 1.69 -11.20
N THR A 53 -3.69 2.14 -11.00
CA THR A 53 -3.35 3.53 -10.65
C THR A 53 -3.86 4.53 -11.68
N ALA A 54 -3.89 4.15 -12.97
CA ALA A 54 -4.45 4.95 -14.04
C ALA A 54 -5.93 5.27 -13.82
N ALA A 55 -6.70 4.31 -13.32
CA ALA A 55 -8.12 4.50 -13.06
C ALA A 55 -8.34 5.59 -11.99
N VAL A 56 -7.44 5.68 -11.00
CA VAL A 56 -7.54 6.69 -9.93
C VAL A 56 -7.24 8.10 -10.43
N PHE A 57 -6.26 8.25 -11.34
CA PHE A 57 -5.83 9.57 -11.82
C PHE A 57 -6.33 9.92 -13.24
N GLY A 58 -7.05 9.00 -13.89
CA GLY A 58 -7.56 9.21 -15.25
C GLY A 58 -6.47 9.24 -16.32
N THR A 59 -5.30 8.70 -16.03
CA THR A 59 -4.15 8.68 -16.93
C THR A 59 -3.69 7.25 -17.11
N ALA A 60 -3.39 6.81 -18.34
CA ALA A 60 -2.79 5.51 -18.54
C ALA A 60 -1.37 5.51 -17.98
N PRO A 61 -0.99 4.63 -17.07
CA PRO A 61 0.37 4.61 -16.54
C PRO A 61 1.32 4.11 -17.63
N PRO A 62 2.47 4.73 -17.76
CA PRO A 62 3.54 4.23 -18.59
C PRO A 62 4.19 3.03 -17.90
N GLN A 63 4.56 2.05 -18.70
CA GLN A 63 5.24 0.85 -18.22
C GLN A 63 6.77 0.99 -18.25
N ASP A 64 7.31 1.97 -18.96
CA ASP A 64 8.75 2.05 -19.25
C ASP A 64 9.45 3.23 -18.56
N ALA A 65 8.72 4.29 -18.18
CA ALA A 65 9.28 5.46 -17.52
C ALA A 65 8.23 6.12 -16.61
N PRO A 66 8.65 6.79 -15.51
CA PRO A 66 7.73 7.56 -14.67
C PRO A 66 7.06 8.70 -15.45
N VAL A 67 5.73 8.83 -15.33
CA VAL A 67 4.96 9.95 -15.93
C VAL A 67 4.30 10.75 -14.83
N GLU A 68 4.32 12.07 -14.97
CA GLU A 68 3.65 12.97 -14.05
C GLU A 68 2.13 12.88 -14.24
N VAL A 69 1.42 12.47 -13.18
CA VAL A 69 -0.04 12.29 -13.16
C VAL A 69 -0.75 13.42 -12.42
N ARG A 70 -0.04 14.12 -11.53
CA ARG A 70 -0.42 15.36 -10.85
C ARG A 70 0.84 16.18 -10.61
N PRO A 71 0.76 17.48 -10.33
CA PRO A 71 1.95 18.29 -10.02
C PRO A 71 2.80 17.65 -8.92
N GLY A 72 4.06 17.31 -9.21
CA GLY A 72 4.98 16.67 -8.28
C GLY A 72 4.74 15.18 -8.00
N LEU A 73 3.64 14.60 -8.48
CA LEU A 73 3.32 13.18 -8.37
C LEU A 73 3.54 12.47 -9.70
N PHE A 74 4.42 11.49 -9.69
CA PHE A 74 4.71 10.62 -10.82
C PHE A 74 4.23 9.20 -10.57
N ALA A 75 3.84 8.49 -11.61
CA ALA A 75 3.43 7.09 -11.54
C ALA A 75 4.25 6.22 -12.49
N LEU A 76 4.54 5.00 -12.05
CA LEU A 76 5.22 3.95 -12.82
C LEU A 76 4.59 2.60 -12.50
N SER A 77 4.34 1.79 -13.52
CA SER A 77 3.99 0.38 -13.34
C SER A 77 5.22 -0.49 -13.54
N VAL A 78 5.45 -1.42 -12.62
CA VAL A 78 6.51 -2.42 -12.70
C VAL A 78 5.88 -3.79 -12.82
N ASP A 79 5.98 -4.35 -14.01
CA ASP A 79 5.63 -5.75 -14.28
C ASP A 79 6.82 -6.65 -13.95
N ALA A 80 6.62 -7.60 -13.04
CA ALA A 80 7.68 -8.48 -12.55
C ALA A 80 8.28 -9.37 -13.65
N GLU A 81 7.48 -9.81 -14.62
CA GLU A 81 7.94 -10.64 -15.72
C GLU A 81 8.83 -9.84 -16.68
N ARG A 82 8.38 -8.63 -17.07
CA ARG A 82 9.16 -7.71 -17.92
C ARG A 82 10.46 -7.27 -17.23
N ALA A 83 10.38 -6.92 -15.94
CA ALA A 83 11.57 -6.56 -15.16
C ALA A 83 12.58 -7.71 -15.13
N THR A 84 12.12 -8.96 -14.99
CA THR A 84 12.98 -10.15 -15.02
C THR A 84 13.63 -10.36 -16.39
N GLN A 85 12.88 -10.17 -17.48
CA GLN A 85 13.40 -10.25 -18.85
C GLN A 85 14.48 -9.18 -19.10
N GLU A 86 14.24 -7.93 -18.67
CA GLU A 86 15.19 -6.84 -18.76
C GLU A 86 16.48 -7.14 -17.98
N TYR A 87 16.37 -7.58 -16.73
CA TYR A 87 17.50 -7.96 -15.89
C TYR A 87 18.35 -9.07 -16.51
N LEU A 88 17.73 -10.15 -16.98
CA LEU A 88 18.43 -11.25 -17.63
C LEU A 88 19.11 -10.81 -18.93
N SER A 89 18.49 -9.90 -19.69
CA SER A 89 19.08 -9.36 -20.93
C SER A 89 20.37 -8.55 -20.67
N ILE A 90 20.41 -7.85 -19.53
CA ILE A 90 21.59 -7.07 -19.11
C ILE A 90 22.71 -8.02 -18.62
N GLN A 91 22.36 -8.98 -17.77
CA GLN A 91 23.33 -9.91 -17.18
C GLN A 91 23.97 -10.85 -18.19
N LEU A 92 23.18 -11.36 -19.12
CA LEU A 92 23.69 -12.31 -20.14
C LEU A 92 24.38 -11.63 -21.32
N LYS A 93 24.37 -10.30 -21.41
CA LYS A 93 24.96 -9.49 -22.51
C LYS A 93 24.53 -9.93 -23.92
N VAL A 94 23.43 -10.67 -24.05
CA VAL A 94 22.96 -11.29 -25.31
C VAL A 94 21.47 -10.98 -25.50
N ARG A 95 21.14 -9.68 -25.69
CA ARG A 95 19.77 -9.21 -25.92
C ARG A 95 18.98 -10.06 -26.94
N PRO A 96 19.52 -10.39 -28.15
CA PRO A 96 18.75 -11.14 -29.14
C PRO A 96 18.39 -12.56 -28.67
N LEU A 97 19.26 -13.18 -27.87
CA LEU A 97 19.04 -14.55 -27.37
C LEU A 97 17.96 -14.55 -26.26
N VAL A 98 17.97 -13.56 -25.38
CA VAL A 98 16.97 -13.41 -24.31
C VAL A 98 15.59 -13.09 -24.90
N GLU A 99 15.51 -12.21 -25.92
CA GLU A 99 14.25 -11.91 -26.62
C GLU A 99 13.69 -13.13 -27.37
N MET A 100 14.54 -13.97 -27.91
CA MET A 100 14.13 -15.23 -28.53
C MET A 100 13.70 -16.27 -27.47
N MET A 101 14.42 -16.35 -26.35
CA MET A 101 14.12 -17.25 -25.25
C MET A 101 12.88 -16.83 -24.47
N SER A 102 12.63 -15.52 -24.29
CA SER A 102 11.45 -15.01 -23.57
C SER A 102 10.12 -15.40 -24.21
N ARG A 103 10.13 -15.73 -25.53
CA ARG A 103 8.99 -16.29 -26.26
C ARG A 103 8.86 -17.80 -26.12
N SER A 104 9.80 -18.48 -25.45
CA SER A 104 9.79 -19.95 -25.32
C SER A 104 9.10 -20.37 -24.01
N ARG A 105 8.31 -21.45 -24.09
CA ARG A 105 7.72 -22.08 -22.89
C ARG A 105 8.79 -22.49 -21.85
N ALA A 106 9.98 -22.83 -22.30
CA ALA A 106 11.09 -23.19 -21.43
C ALA A 106 11.60 -22.02 -20.59
N PHE A 107 11.59 -20.77 -21.11
CA PHE A 107 11.96 -19.59 -20.36
C PHE A 107 10.94 -19.29 -19.25
N HIS A 108 9.65 -19.35 -19.56
CA HIS A 108 8.59 -19.22 -18.54
C HIS A 108 8.70 -20.32 -17.47
N GLN A 109 9.08 -21.53 -17.84
CA GLN A 109 9.30 -22.60 -16.85
C GLN A 109 10.52 -22.33 -15.96
N VAL A 110 11.62 -21.79 -16.50
CA VAL A 110 12.82 -21.47 -15.71
C VAL A 110 12.58 -20.27 -14.77
N THR A 111 11.89 -19.22 -15.23
CA THR A 111 11.55 -18.07 -14.37
C THR A 111 10.52 -18.43 -13.30
N GLN A 112 9.59 -19.35 -13.58
CA GLN A 112 8.66 -19.90 -12.61
C GLN A 112 9.34 -20.95 -11.66
N ALA A 113 10.41 -21.60 -12.12
CA ALA A 113 11.14 -22.60 -11.35
C ALA A 113 12.20 -21.99 -10.40
N ALA A 114 12.46 -20.69 -10.46
CA ALA A 114 13.34 -19.97 -9.53
C ALA A 114 12.50 -19.08 -8.57
N PRO A 115 11.98 -19.67 -7.46
CA PRO A 115 11.17 -18.92 -6.50
C PRO A 115 11.92 -17.71 -5.97
N GLY A 116 11.28 -16.53 -5.99
CA GLY A 116 11.86 -15.30 -5.48
C GLY A 116 12.69 -14.48 -6.48
N LEU A 117 12.98 -14.98 -7.69
CA LEU A 117 13.79 -14.23 -8.68
C LEU A 117 13.01 -13.01 -9.22
N ALA A 118 11.74 -13.19 -9.56
CA ALA A 118 10.90 -12.12 -10.05
C ALA A 118 10.70 -11.02 -8.99
N GLU A 119 10.48 -11.44 -7.74
CA GLU A 119 10.36 -10.55 -6.59
C GLU A 119 11.67 -9.81 -6.33
N LEU A 120 12.83 -10.49 -6.40
CA LEU A 120 14.13 -9.85 -6.23
C LEU A 120 14.40 -8.80 -7.32
N VAL A 121 14.14 -9.12 -8.57
CA VAL A 121 14.36 -8.18 -9.68
C VAL A 121 13.43 -6.98 -9.56
N THR A 122 12.17 -7.20 -9.19
CA THR A 122 11.20 -6.12 -8.91
C THR A 122 11.68 -5.24 -7.76
N LEU A 123 12.12 -5.85 -6.66
CA LEU A 123 12.66 -5.13 -5.51
C LEU A 123 13.95 -4.38 -5.85
N GLY A 124 14.82 -4.97 -6.67
CA GLY A 124 16.01 -4.33 -7.23
C GLY A 124 15.68 -3.07 -8.02
N LYS A 125 14.67 -3.12 -8.89
CA LYS A 125 14.21 -1.95 -9.65
C LYS A 125 13.63 -0.85 -8.74
N ILE A 126 12.87 -1.22 -7.71
CA ILE A 126 12.39 -0.29 -6.69
C ILE A 126 13.57 0.34 -5.93
N TRP A 127 14.56 -0.45 -5.55
CA TRP A 127 15.77 0.01 -4.87
C TRP A 127 16.60 0.97 -5.74
N ASP A 128 16.79 0.66 -7.01
CA ASP A 128 17.48 1.56 -7.97
C ASP A 128 16.78 2.92 -8.05
N LEU A 129 15.44 2.93 -8.13
CA LEU A 129 14.66 4.16 -8.14
C LEU A 129 14.77 4.92 -6.80
N ALA A 130 14.75 4.19 -5.68
CA ALA A 130 14.86 4.79 -4.35
C ALA A 130 16.24 5.37 -4.06
N THR A 131 17.30 4.85 -4.68
CA THR A 131 18.68 5.29 -4.48
C THR A 131 19.19 6.17 -5.60
N ALA A 132 18.39 6.39 -6.66
CA ALA A 132 18.77 7.21 -7.81
C ALA A 132 19.13 8.64 -7.41
N VAL A 133 20.29 9.11 -7.89
CA VAL A 133 20.82 10.45 -7.67
C VAL A 133 21.10 11.11 -9.02
N ARG A 134 20.70 12.38 -9.17
CA ARG A 134 21.03 13.22 -10.31
C ARG A 134 21.58 14.56 -9.78
N ASP A 135 22.72 14.96 -10.27
CA ASP A 135 23.41 16.21 -9.86
C ASP A 135 23.60 16.31 -8.34
N GLY A 136 23.94 15.19 -7.70
CA GLY A 136 24.18 15.10 -6.25
C GLY A 136 22.91 15.14 -5.39
N ARG A 137 21.72 15.13 -5.98
CA ARG A 137 20.43 15.13 -5.27
C ARG A 137 19.62 13.87 -5.59
N PRO A 138 18.83 13.37 -4.63
CA PRO A 138 17.86 12.31 -4.93
C PRO A 138 16.96 12.69 -6.09
N VAL A 139 16.70 11.74 -7.00
CA VAL A 139 15.72 11.94 -8.09
C VAL A 139 14.31 12.01 -7.54
N TRP A 140 14.02 11.23 -6.50
CA TRP A 140 12.74 11.16 -5.83
C TRP A 140 12.92 11.45 -4.35
N ASP A 141 12.08 12.32 -3.79
CA ASP A 141 12.06 12.57 -2.34
C ASP A 141 11.36 11.43 -1.63
N ARG A 142 10.24 10.95 -2.19
CA ARG A 142 9.41 9.88 -1.63
C ARG A 142 9.01 8.87 -2.71
N LEU A 143 8.99 7.60 -2.31
CA LEU A 143 8.47 6.51 -3.13
C LEU A 143 7.38 5.79 -2.35
N VAL A 144 6.22 5.60 -2.98
CA VAL A 144 5.12 4.80 -2.45
C VAL A 144 4.93 3.60 -3.37
N VAL A 145 4.99 2.40 -2.82
CA VAL A 145 4.86 1.15 -3.56
C VAL A 145 3.52 0.50 -3.25
N ASP A 146 2.62 0.48 -4.23
CA ASP A 146 1.42 -0.36 -4.19
C ASP A 146 1.84 -1.80 -4.48
N ALA A 147 2.00 -2.57 -3.40
CA ALA A 147 2.51 -3.94 -3.48
C ALA A 147 1.39 -4.94 -3.85
N PRO A 148 1.74 -6.09 -4.40
CA PRO A 148 0.79 -7.19 -4.64
C PRO A 148 0.08 -7.61 -3.34
N ALA A 149 -0.97 -8.44 -3.46
CA ALA A 149 -1.68 -8.96 -2.29
C ALA A 149 -0.74 -9.68 -1.31
N THR A 150 -1.11 -9.70 -0.02
CA THR A 150 -0.25 -9.96 1.16
C THR A 150 0.78 -11.08 0.97
N GLY A 151 0.42 -12.22 0.37
CA GLY A 151 1.37 -13.33 0.16
C GLY A 151 2.55 -12.95 -0.74
N HIS A 152 2.28 -12.36 -1.90
CA HIS A 152 3.30 -11.90 -2.83
C HIS A 152 3.99 -10.60 -2.37
N GLY A 153 3.26 -9.72 -1.68
CA GLY A 153 3.84 -8.50 -1.11
C GLY A 153 4.88 -8.79 -0.02
N LEU A 154 4.61 -9.76 0.83
CA LEU A 154 5.57 -10.21 1.83
C LEU A 154 6.76 -10.92 1.17
N ALA A 155 6.52 -11.78 0.17
CA ALA A 155 7.58 -12.43 -0.59
C ALA A 155 8.50 -11.40 -1.28
N LEU A 156 7.92 -10.31 -1.82
CA LEU A 156 8.67 -9.19 -2.39
C LEU A 156 9.64 -8.59 -1.37
N LEU A 157 9.17 -8.26 -0.15
CA LEU A 157 10.00 -7.68 0.90
C LEU A 157 11.10 -8.63 1.40
N GLN A 158 10.90 -9.94 1.28
CA GLN A 158 11.82 -10.97 1.74
C GLN A 158 12.77 -11.46 0.64
N ALA A 159 12.54 -11.09 -0.60
CA ALA A 159 13.27 -11.64 -1.74
C ALA A 159 14.79 -11.43 -1.64
N ALA A 160 15.23 -10.25 -1.16
CA ALA A 160 16.63 -9.95 -0.99
C ALA A 160 17.31 -10.89 0.04
N ALA A 161 16.69 -11.09 1.20
CA ALA A 161 17.20 -12.02 2.23
C ALA A 161 17.27 -13.45 1.70
N SER A 162 16.22 -13.92 1.02
CA SER A 162 16.15 -15.28 0.47
C SER A 162 17.25 -15.53 -0.57
N VAL A 163 17.50 -14.56 -1.45
CA VAL A 163 18.53 -14.71 -2.49
C VAL A 163 19.93 -14.62 -1.90
N ARG A 164 20.18 -13.72 -0.93
CA ARG A 164 21.45 -13.66 -0.22
C ARG A 164 21.80 -15.02 0.40
N ASP A 165 20.84 -15.64 1.10
CA ASP A 165 21.05 -16.93 1.77
C ASP A 165 21.35 -18.06 0.78
N LEU A 166 20.84 -17.98 -0.46
CA LEU A 166 21.07 -18.94 -1.53
C LEU A 166 22.37 -18.67 -2.32
N ALA A 167 22.72 -17.39 -2.55
CA ALA A 167 23.84 -17.01 -3.40
C ALA A 167 25.21 -17.16 -2.70
N GLY A 168 25.23 -17.20 -1.37
CA GLY A 168 26.45 -17.35 -0.57
C GLY A 168 27.36 -16.13 -0.64
N SER A 169 28.16 -15.95 -1.71
CA SER A 169 29.05 -14.79 -1.88
C SER A 169 29.16 -14.38 -3.34
N GLY A 170 29.44 -13.09 -3.58
CA GLY A 170 29.66 -12.52 -4.92
C GLY A 170 28.71 -11.38 -5.23
N PRO A 171 28.74 -10.82 -6.46
CA PRO A 171 28.05 -9.59 -6.83
C PRO A 171 26.54 -9.63 -6.58
N ILE A 172 25.90 -10.77 -6.75
CA ILE A 172 24.45 -10.96 -6.49
C ILE A 172 24.16 -10.86 -4.99
N SER A 173 24.98 -11.49 -4.15
CA SER A 173 24.89 -11.42 -2.70
C SER A 173 25.11 -9.99 -2.20
N ASP A 174 26.14 -9.29 -2.71
CA ASP A 174 26.44 -7.91 -2.34
C ASP A 174 25.30 -6.96 -2.69
N GLN A 175 24.65 -7.15 -3.85
CA GLN A 175 23.50 -6.39 -4.24
C GLN A 175 22.26 -6.69 -3.37
N ALA A 176 22.02 -7.97 -3.08
CA ALA A 176 20.94 -8.37 -2.18
C ALA A 176 21.12 -7.77 -0.77
N ASP A 177 22.35 -7.74 -0.24
CA ASP A 177 22.67 -7.09 1.04
C ASP A 177 22.43 -5.58 1.00
N ALA A 178 22.72 -4.92 -0.12
CA ALA A 178 22.48 -3.47 -0.26
C ALA A 178 20.96 -3.17 -0.27
N ILE A 179 20.18 -3.97 -0.97
CA ILE A 179 18.71 -3.87 -1.01
C ILE A 179 18.13 -4.13 0.38
N GLU A 180 18.54 -5.23 1.03
CA GLU A 180 18.02 -5.61 2.35
C GLU A 180 18.28 -4.54 3.41
N ARG A 181 19.47 -3.94 3.40
CA ARG A 181 19.79 -2.82 4.31
C ARG A 181 18.82 -1.65 4.17
N VAL A 182 18.40 -1.30 2.97
CA VAL A 182 17.42 -0.22 2.75
C VAL A 182 16.02 -0.66 3.20
N VAL A 183 15.60 -1.86 2.80
CA VAL A 183 14.25 -2.37 3.09
C VAL A 183 14.01 -2.53 4.61
N ARG A 184 15.01 -2.96 5.36
CA ARG A 184 14.92 -3.15 6.83
C ARG A 184 15.22 -1.89 7.63
N HIS A 185 15.71 -0.82 7.01
CA HIS A 185 16.10 0.38 7.75
C HIS A 185 14.88 1.21 8.14
N PRO A 186 14.50 1.29 9.44
CA PRO A 186 13.23 1.89 9.86
C PRO A 186 13.15 3.40 9.64
N ALA A 187 14.30 4.09 9.47
CA ALA A 187 14.31 5.51 9.13
C ALA A 187 14.20 5.76 7.62
N ALA A 188 14.47 4.76 6.78
CA ALA A 188 14.39 4.89 5.32
C ALA A 188 13.11 4.28 4.75
N THR A 189 12.66 3.17 5.33
CA THR A 189 11.54 2.37 4.82
C THR A 189 10.43 2.26 5.87
N GLY A 190 9.19 2.28 5.41
CA GLY A 190 8.00 2.01 6.20
C GLY A 190 7.05 1.06 5.48
N VAL A 191 6.43 0.17 6.23
CA VAL A 191 5.36 -0.70 5.72
C VAL A 191 4.03 -0.25 6.32
N VAL A 192 3.04 -0.05 5.47
CA VAL A 192 1.64 0.24 5.82
C VAL A 192 0.81 -0.99 5.52
N VAL A 193 0.05 -1.46 6.50
CA VAL A 193 -0.84 -2.60 6.33
C VAL A 193 -2.29 -2.12 6.24
N VAL A 194 -2.94 -2.38 5.11
CA VAL A 194 -4.31 -1.97 4.84
C VAL A 194 -5.28 -3.11 5.11
N ALA A 195 -6.33 -2.84 5.87
CA ALA A 195 -7.47 -3.74 6.07
C ALA A 195 -8.79 -2.98 5.91
N ILE A 196 -9.87 -3.69 5.65
CA ILE A 196 -11.25 -3.19 5.78
C ILE A 196 -11.83 -3.68 7.11
N PRO A 197 -12.89 -3.04 7.65
CA PRO A 197 -13.50 -3.41 8.92
C PRO A 197 -14.33 -4.70 8.82
N GLU A 198 -13.65 -5.80 8.53
CA GLU A 198 -14.18 -7.16 8.44
C GLU A 198 -13.27 -8.10 9.23
N GLU A 199 -13.85 -8.96 10.07
CA GLU A 199 -13.14 -9.86 11.00
C GLU A 199 -12.01 -10.65 10.32
N LEU A 200 -12.28 -11.24 9.15
CA LEU A 200 -11.27 -12.02 8.42
C LEU A 200 -10.12 -11.14 7.91
N ALA A 201 -10.44 -9.95 7.38
CA ALA A 201 -9.41 -9.03 6.87
C ALA A 201 -8.50 -8.51 7.99
N ILE A 202 -9.06 -8.30 9.17
CA ILE A 202 -8.33 -7.87 10.37
C ILE A 202 -7.43 -8.98 10.90
N THR A 203 -7.96 -10.21 10.99
CA THR A 203 -7.17 -11.38 11.43
C THR A 203 -5.98 -11.61 10.50
N GLU A 204 -6.19 -11.59 9.19
CA GLU A 204 -5.12 -11.75 8.20
C GLU A 204 -4.09 -10.59 8.26
N ALA A 205 -4.56 -9.36 8.53
CA ALA A 205 -3.66 -8.22 8.71
C ALA A 205 -2.78 -8.39 9.96
N ALA A 206 -3.35 -8.82 11.08
CA ALA A 206 -2.61 -9.08 12.32
C ALA A 206 -1.58 -10.21 12.15
N GLU A 207 -1.94 -11.31 11.49
CA GLU A 207 -1.03 -12.39 11.16
C GLU A 207 0.13 -11.92 10.27
N ALA A 208 -0.17 -11.11 9.25
CA ALA A 208 0.84 -10.54 8.36
C ALA A 208 1.80 -9.60 9.10
N VAL A 209 1.29 -8.76 10.00
CA VAL A 209 2.11 -7.87 10.85
C VAL A 209 3.00 -8.69 11.78
N ALA A 210 2.47 -9.71 12.44
CA ALA A 210 3.25 -10.60 13.31
C ALA A 210 4.40 -11.27 12.54
N LEU A 211 4.12 -11.76 11.33
CA LEU A 211 5.14 -12.38 10.47
C LEU A 211 6.19 -11.37 9.99
N MET A 212 5.79 -10.13 9.69
CA MET A 212 6.71 -9.05 9.32
C MET A 212 7.62 -8.67 10.49
N HIS A 213 7.09 -8.56 11.72
CA HIS A 213 7.89 -8.29 12.92
C HIS A 213 8.90 -9.39 13.19
N GLN A 214 8.53 -10.69 13.03
CA GLN A 214 9.47 -11.82 13.17
C GLN A 214 10.64 -11.76 12.19
N ARG A 215 10.51 -10.95 11.13
CA ARG A 215 11.52 -10.78 10.07
C ARG A 215 12.17 -9.40 10.07
N ASP A 216 12.01 -8.65 11.15
CA ASP A 216 12.56 -7.29 11.34
C ASP A 216 12.17 -6.31 10.22
N LEU A 217 10.98 -6.47 9.62
CA LEU A 217 10.47 -5.52 8.64
C LEU A 217 9.85 -4.30 9.36
N PRO A 218 10.09 -3.08 8.87
CA PRO A 218 9.74 -1.84 9.59
C PRO A 218 8.26 -1.47 9.38
N VAL A 219 7.35 -2.26 9.96
CA VAL A 219 5.90 -1.94 9.94
C VAL A 219 5.68 -0.65 10.73
N ALA A 220 5.03 0.34 10.11
CA ALA A 220 4.87 1.67 10.68
C ALA A 220 3.48 1.90 11.28
N CYS A 221 2.44 1.54 10.53
CA CYS A 221 1.05 1.72 10.95
C CYS A 221 0.14 0.75 10.17
N ALA A 222 -1.09 0.61 10.66
CA ALA A 222 -2.18 0.02 9.91
C ALA A 222 -3.11 1.13 9.39
N VAL A 223 -3.84 0.83 8.30
CA VAL A 223 -4.90 1.69 7.75
C VAL A 223 -6.19 0.89 7.68
N ALA A 224 -7.19 1.30 8.45
CA ALA A 224 -8.55 0.81 8.32
C ALA A 224 -9.24 1.60 7.19
N ASN A 225 -9.42 0.96 6.04
CA ASN A 225 -10.01 1.59 4.86
C ASN A 225 -11.50 1.28 4.73
N ALA A 226 -12.23 2.17 4.06
CA ALA A 226 -13.66 2.05 3.81
C ALA A 226 -14.51 1.90 5.09
N VAL A 227 -14.16 2.64 6.12
CA VAL A 227 -14.87 2.68 7.39
C VAL A 227 -16.16 3.48 7.24
N ARG A 228 -17.29 2.88 7.58
CA ARG A 228 -18.59 3.56 7.58
C ARG A 228 -18.64 4.56 8.71
N THR A 229 -19.17 5.74 8.41
CA THR A 229 -19.46 6.78 9.39
C THR A 229 -20.97 6.98 9.51
N SER A 230 -21.43 7.41 10.66
CA SER A 230 -22.84 7.71 10.88
C SER A 230 -23.02 9.21 11.13
N PRO A 231 -23.99 9.86 10.48
CA PRO A 231 -24.38 11.23 10.84
C PRO A 231 -25.20 11.29 12.13
N PHE A 232 -25.59 10.13 12.67
CA PHE A 232 -26.41 10.01 13.88
C PHE A 232 -25.51 9.80 15.11
N GLY A 233 -25.83 10.46 16.22
CA GLY A 233 -25.12 10.34 17.48
C GLY A 233 -25.53 9.09 18.31
N PRO A 234 -24.85 8.81 19.41
CA PRO A 234 -25.14 7.63 20.26
C PRO A 234 -26.56 7.59 20.82
N GLY A 235 -27.17 8.76 21.10
CA GLY A 235 -28.55 8.87 21.61
C GLY A 235 -29.64 8.66 20.54
N ASP A 236 -29.31 8.82 19.28
CA ASP A 236 -30.29 8.73 18.17
C ASP A 236 -30.73 7.29 17.92
N ALA A 237 -29.89 6.30 18.21
CA ALA A 237 -30.22 4.89 18.05
C ALA A 237 -31.47 4.46 18.85
N ASP A 238 -31.60 4.97 20.08
CA ASP A 238 -32.77 4.66 20.93
C ASP A 238 -34.02 5.38 20.42
N ALA A 239 -33.92 6.61 19.95
CA ALA A 239 -35.02 7.32 19.31
C ALA A 239 -35.48 6.61 18.03
N LEU A 240 -34.56 6.12 17.19
CA LEU A 240 -34.86 5.35 15.99
C LEU A 240 -35.55 4.03 16.32
N ARG A 241 -35.09 3.32 17.36
CA ARG A 241 -35.74 2.10 17.85
C ARG A 241 -37.17 2.37 18.38
N ALA A 242 -37.38 3.50 19.06
CA ALA A 242 -38.71 3.90 19.55
C ALA A 242 -39.65 4.14 18.36
N VAL A 243 -39.23 4.79 17.27
CA VAL A 243 -40.05 4.94 16.05
C VAL A 243 -40.42 3.58 15.45
N LEU A 244 -39.48 2.63 15.41
CA LEU A 244 -39.73 1.28 14.88
C LEU A 244 -40.73 0.50 15.75
N ALA A 245 -40.74 0.75 17.05
CA ALA A 245 -41.65 0.10 18.01
C ALA A 245 -43.02 0.79 18.10
N ASP A 246 -43.20 2.00 17.59
CA ASP A 246 -44.45 2.73 17.65
C ASP A 246 -45.49 2.15 16.66
N PRO A 247 -46.63 1.62 17.15
CA PRO A 247 -47.68 1.14 16.27
C PRO A 247 -48.31 2.23 15.40
N ALA A 248 -48.24 3.50 15.82
CA ALA A 248 -48.78 4.64 15.11
C ALA A 248 -47.85 5.14 13.98
N ALA A 249 -46.57 4.76 13.98
CA ALA A 249 -45.60 5.15 12.94
C ALA A 249 -46.01 4.61 11.57
N GLY A 250 -45.96 5.49 10.56
CA GLY A 250 -46.28 5.14 9.18
C GLY A 250 -45.25 4.21 8.55
N PRO A 251 -45.57 3.52 7.43
CA PRO A 251 -44.59 2.67 6.73
C PRO A 251 -43.32 3.40 6.29
N ALA A 252 -43.44 4.65 5.84
CA ALA A 252 -42.31 5.46 5.40
C ALA A 252 -41.42 5.84 6.59
N GLU A 253 -42.00 6.19 7.73
CA GLU A 253 -41.24 6.52 8.95
C GLU A 253 -40.48 5.32 9.47
N ARG A 254 -41.11 4.14 9.51
CA ARG A 254 -40.41 2.89 9.87
C ARG A 254 -39.32 2.52 8.91
N ALA A 255 -39.51 2.68 7.60
CA ALA A 255 -38.49 2.41 6.61
C ALA A 255 -37.29 3.37 6.77
N ALA A 256 -37.54 4.66 6.98
CA ALA A 256 -36.49 5.67 7.21
C ALA A 256 -35.73 5.39 8.52
N ALA A 257 -36.45 5.12 9.62
CA ALA A 257 -35.82 4.79 10.90
C ALA A 257 -35.01 3.49 10.83
N GLY A 258 -35.49 2.48 10.10
CA GLY A 258 -34.72 1.25 9.86
C GLY A 258 -33.43 1.47 9.09
N ALA A 259 -33.47 2.26 8.03
CA ALA A 259 -32.30 2.61 7.26
C ALA A 259 -31.27 3.43 8.08
N ALA A 260 -31.75 4.40 8.86
CA ALA A 260 -30.92 5.19 9.75
C ALA A 260 -30.26 4.31 10.83
N LEU A 261 -31.03 3.41 11.46
CA LEU A 261 -30.51 2.48 12.47
C LEU A 261 -29.46 1.54 11.88
N ALA A 262 -29.67 1.01 10.67
CA ALA A 262 -28.67 0.19 9.99
C ALA A 262 -27.35 0.96 9.75
N THR A 263 -27.43 2.26 9.50
CA THR A 263 -26.24 3.12 9.35
C THR A 263 -25.51 3.27 10.69
N VAL A 264 -26.24 3.48 11.79
CA VAL A 264 -25.65 3.56 13.14
C VAL A 264 -24.99 2.24 13.53
N ASP A 265 -25.69 1.13 13.35
CA ASP A 265 -25.19 -0.20 13.72
C ASP A 265 -23.95 -0.57 12.87
N GLY A 266 -23.97 -0.22 11.58
CA GLY A 266 -22.84 -0.41 10.68
C GLY A 266 -21.60 0.37 11.11
N ALA A 267 -21.76 1.65 11.44
CA ALA A 267 -20.65 2.48 11.93
C ALA A 267 -20.11 2.00 13.29
N ALA A 268 -21.01 1.55 14.17
CA ALA A 268 -20.63 0.97 15.47
C ALA A 268 -19.88 -0.36 15.31
N HIS A 269 -20.25 -1.18 14.34
CA HIS A 269 -19.52 -2.41 13.98
C HIS A 269 -18.12 -2.05 13.50
N ASP A 270 -18.00 -1.17 12.50
CA ASP A 270 -16.71 -0.77 11.94
C ASP A 270 -15.78 -0.18 13.00
N ALA A 271 -16.32 0.62 13.93
CA ALA A 271 -15.54 1.17 15.02
C ALA A 271 -15.00 0.09 15.99
N ARG A 272 -15.69 -1.05 16.16
CA ARG A 272 -15.17 -2.19 16.92
C ARG A 272 -14.03 -2.88 16.16
N GLU A 273 -14.24 -3.12 14.87
CA GLU A 273 -13.26 -3.76 14.01
C GLU A 273 -11.97 -2.92 13.87
N VAL A 274 -12.08 -1.58 13.79
CA VAL A 274 -10.91 -0.68 13.80
C VAL A 274 -10.10 -0.82 15.10
N ARG A 275 -10.78 -0.93 16.26
CA ARG A 275 -10.09 -1.18 17.53
C ARG A 275 -9.41 -2.55 17.54
N ALA A 276 -10.13 -3.59 17.09
CA ALA A 276 -9.58 -4.94 16.99
C ALA A 276 -8.32 -4.98 16.08
N LEU A 277 -8.29 -4.20 14.99
CA LEU A 277 -7.10 -4.05 14.14
C LEU A 277 -5.93 -3.44 14.92
N GLY A 278 -6.17 -2.38 15.68
CA GLY A 278 -5.13 -1.74 16.51
C GLY A 278 -4.57 -2.68 17.56
N ASP A 279 -5.46 -3.36 18.28
CA ASP A 279 -5.08 -4.30 19.35
C ASP A 279 -4.34 -5.52 18.76
N GLY A 280 -4.85 -6.10 17.67
CA GLY A 280 -4.26 -7.28 17.02
C GLY A 280 -2.90 -7.01 16.38
N CYS A 281 -2.70 -5.83 15.81
CA CYS A 281 -1.43 -5.43 15.20
C CYS A 281 -0.44 -4.79 16.19
N ALA A 282 -0.91 -4.30 17.33
CA ALA A 282 -0.15 -3.44 18.26
C ALA A 282 0.50 -2.22 17.56
N LEU A 283 -0.24 -1.61 16.62
CA LEU A 283 0.19 -0.49 15.77
C LEU A 283 -0.79 0.68 15.87
N PRO A 284 -0.33 1.91 15.60
CA PRO A 284 -1.23 3.02 15.33
C PRO A 284 -2.08 2.71 14.08
N VAL A 285 -3.37 3.08 14.13
CA VAL A 285 -4.32 2.84 13.04
C VAL A 285 -4.83 4.17 12.50
N ALA A 286 -4.55 4.45 11.24
CA ALA A 286 -5.21 5.52 10.50
C ALA A 286 -6.57 5.04 9.95
N VAL A 287 -7.55 5.95 9.93
CA VAL A 287 -8.92 5.61 9.54
C VAL A 287 -9.33 6.38 8.29
N LEU A 288 -9.68 5.65 7.24
CA LEU A 288 -10.20 6.22 6.00
C LEU A 288 -11.70 5.89 5.83
N PRO A 289 -12.54 6.91 5.64
CA PRO A 289 -13.97 6.70 5.48
C PRO A 289 -14.33 6.10 4.12
N VAL A 290 -15.52 5.52 4.02
CA VAL A 290 -16.12 5.21 2.72
C VAL A 290 -16.28 6.49 1.91
N VAL A 291 -15.72 6.51 0.71
CA VAL A 291 -15.95 7.56 -0.28
C VAL A 291 -16.77 6.98 -1.43
N PRO A 292 -17.99 7.49 -1.66
CA PRO A 292 -18.92 6.89 -2.64
C PRO A 292 -18.41 6.93 -4.08
N ASP A 293 -17.60 7.94 -4.41
CA ASP A 293 -17.09 8.12 -5.76
C ASP A 293 -15.58 8.39 -5.74
N LEU A 294 -14.83 7.49 -6.35
CA LEU A 294 -13.38 7.56 -6.54
C LEU A 294 -13.00 7.72 -8.02
N ALA A 295 -13.98 8.02 -8.89
CA ALA A 295 -13.70 8.29 -10.29
C ALA A 295 -12.74 9.49 -10.44
N PRO A 296 -11.89 9.51 -11.47
CA PRO A 296 -11.01 10.64 -11.75
C PRO A 296 -11.79 11.95 -11.82
N GLY A 297 -11.34 12.96 -11.07
CA GLY A 297 -11.98 14.26 -11.01
C GLY A 297 -13.19 14.38 -10.07
N SER A 298 -13.61 13.30 -9.38
CA SER A 298 -14.67 13.36 -8.37
C SER A 298 -14.24 14.08 -7.08
N GLY A 299 -12.95 14.30 -6.86
CA GLY A 299 -12.37 14.78 -5.61
C GLY A 299 -12.30 13.73 -4.51
N GLY A 300 -12.60 12.46 -4.82
CA GLY A 300 -12.63 11.40 -3.83
C GLY A 300 -11.24 11.04 -3.31
N ILE A 301 -10.25 10.93 -4.19
CA ILE A 301 -8.88 10.62 -3.80
C ILE A 301 -8.22 11.77 -3.03
N GLU A 302 -8.52 13.00 -3.41
CA GLU A 302 -8.06 14.21 -2.73
C GLU A 302 -8.61 14.28 -1.29
N ARG A 303 -9.89 13.91 -1.08
CA ARG A 303 -10.48 13.81 0.25
C ARG A 303 -9.81 12.74 1.10
N LEU A 304 -9.58 11.54 0.55
CA LEU A 304 -8.85 10.48 1.26
C LEU A 304 -7.42 10.89 1.58
N SER A 305 -6.75 11.55 0.65
CA SER A 305 -5.41 12.11 0.86
C SER A 305 -5.38 13.10 2.02
N ALA A 306 -6.31 14.06 2.06
CA ALA A 306 -6.38 15.04 3.13
C ALA A 306 -6.63 14.39 4.51
N VAL A 307 -7.56 13.41 4.58
CA VAL A 307 -7.83 12.67 5.82
C VAL A 307 -6.59 11.90 6.27
N LEU A 308 -5.93 11.19 5.35
CA LEU A 308 -4.76 10.37 5.66
C LEU A 308 -3.58 11.23 6.15
N MET A 309 -3.33 12.36 5.49
CA MET A 309 -2.25 13.27 5.86
C MET A 309 -2.48 14.02 7.19
N ALA A 310 -3.73 14.15 7.63
CA ALA A 310 -4.07 14.73 8.93
C ALA A 310 -4.04 13.69 10.07
N ASP A 311 -3.95 12.40 9.76
CA ASP A 311 -4.03 11.34 10.77
C ASP A 311 -2.69 11.20 11.54
N PRO A 312 -2.71 11.26 12.88
CA PRO A 312 -1.50 11.16 13.70
C PRO A 312 -0.78 9.80 13.59
N ALA A 313 -1.47 8.74 13.15
CA ALA A 313 -0.85 7.43 12.94
C ALA A 313 0.25 7.46 11.86
N LEU A 314 0.20 8.42 10.93
CA LEU A 314 1.26 8.63 9.94
C LEU A 314 2.37 9.59 10.42
N GLY A 315 2.22 10.17 11.61
CA GLY A 315 3.13 11.18 12.14
C GLY A 315 2.85 12.59 11.62
N GLY A 316 1.62 12.82 11.11
CA GLY A 316 1.22 14.08 10.50
C GLY A 316 0.80 15.20 11.45
N ALA A 317 0.93 15.04 12.75
CA ALA A 317 0.78 16.16 13.68
C ALA A 317 2.03 17.04 13.58
N ASP A 318 1.92 18.17 12.92
CA ASP A 318 2.87 19.26 13.05
C ASP A 318 3.15 19.50 14.51
N ALA A 319 4.41 19.30 14.91
CA ALA A 319 4.93 19.90 16.11
C ALA A 319 4.93 21.42 15.86
N SER A 320 3.80 22.06 16.16
CA SER A 320 3.71 23.52 16.29
C SER A 320 4.28 23.95 17.63
#